data_39409c6242520455ba8aa010abbe6c26
#
_entry.id   39409c6242520455ba8aa010abbe6c26
#
_cell.length_a   1.000
_cell.length_b   1.000
_cell.length_c   1.000
_cell.angle_alpha   90.00
_cell.angle_beta   90.00
_cell.angle_gamma   90.00
#
_symmetry.space_group_name_H-M   'P 1'
#
loop_
_entity.id
_entity.type
_entity.pdbx_description
1 polymer ?
#
loop_
_entity_poly.entity_id
_entity_poly.type
_entity_poly.pdbx_seq_one_letter_code
_entity_poly.pdbx_strand_id
1 'polypeptide(L)'
;MFNEDNAYLRAKIKRGSKKFFSYAILVIISIIWMIPFIYLLAQSFGKGYNQKYFFPIEYTFDNYIRLFNDKDYNFFGWFFTTLLIALITSVTQTLITLMTSYALSRIRFNMKKPLMKMMLIIGMFPGFLGIIATYYILKLLNLSTSIFSLIILYTAGAGMGYYISKGFFDTVSY
;
A
#
# COMPACT_ATOMS: atom_id res chain seq x y z
N MET A 1 -49.79 -21.20 -2.15
CA MET A 1 -48.75 -21.96 -1.45
C MET A 1 -47.65 -22.47 -2.39
N PHE A 2 -47.94 -23.23 -3.48
CA PHE A 2 -46.92 -23.72 -4.43
C PHE A 2 -46.15 -22.65 -5.23
N ASN A 3 -46.66 -21.45 -5.37
CA ASN A 3 -46.02 -20.40 -6.21
C ASN A 3 -44.97 -19.57 -5.43
N GLU A 4 -45.11 -19.47 -4.14
CA GLU A 4 -44.18 -18.71 -3.28
C GLU A 4 -42.89 -19.50 -3.02
N ASP A 5 -42.99 -20.83 -2.82
CA ASP A 5 -41.83 -21.70 -2.63
C ASP A 5 -40.93 -21.71 -3.89
N ASN A 6 -41.54 -21.75 -5.07
CA ASN A 6 -40.79 -21.67 -6.33
C ASN A 6 -40.09 -20.31 -6.54
N ALA A 7 -40.72 -19.20 -6.13
CA ALA A 7 -40.12 -17.88 -6.20
C ALA A 7 -38.93 -17.74 -5.23
N TYR A 8 -39.07 -18.28 -4.02
CA TYR A 8 -38.00 -18.32 -3.02
C TYR A 8 -36.80 -19.15 -3.49
N LEU A 9 -37.04 -20.36 -4.02
CA LEU A 9 -35.98 -21.21 -4.54
C LEU A 9 -35.26 -20.58 -5.73
N ARG A 10 -35.97 -19.96 -6.66
CA ARG A 10 -35.37 -19.22 -7.77
C ARG A 10 -34.52 -18.04 -7.29
N ALA A 11 -34.99 -17.28 -6.29
CA ALA A 11 -34.22 -16.18 -5.69
C ALA A 11 -32.97 -16.67 -5.00
N LYS A 12 -33.04 -17.80 -4.27
CA LYS A 12 -31.91 -18.44 -3.58
C LYS A 12 -30.86 -18.93 -4.57
N ILE A 13 -31.28 -19.62 -5.65
CA ILE A 13 -30.38 -20.08 -6.71
C ILE A 13 -29.72 -18.89 -7.41
N LYS A 14 -30.49 -17.85 -7.77
CA LYS A 14 -29.95 -16.63 -8.41
C LYS A 14 -28.92 -15.90 -7.53
N ARG A 15 -29.14 -15.84 -6.20
CA ARG A 15 -28.17 -15.30 -5.26
C ARG A 15 -26.92 -16.17 -5.15
N GLY A 16 -27.08 -17.49 -5.13
CA GLY A 16 -25.96 -18.45 -5.13
C GLY A 16 -25.10 -18.33 -6.38
N SER A 17 -25.73 -18.32 -7.55
CA SER A 17 -25.06 -18.17 -8.85
C SER A 17 -24.31 -16.83 -8.95
N LYS A 18 -24.91 -15.72 -8.51
CA LYS A 18 -24.21 -14.42 -8.49
C LYS A 18 -22.98 -14.43 -7.58
N LYS A 19 -23.08 -15.01 -6.38
CA LYS A 19 -21.95 -15.15 -5.48
C LYS A 19 -20.84 -16.02 -6.09
N PHE A 20 -21.19 -17.16 -6.65
CA PHE A 20 -20.24 -18.04 -7.32
C PHE A 20 -19.49 -17.32 -8.44
N PHE A 21 -20.21 -16.61 -9.30
CA PHE A 21 -19.62 -15.85 -10.41
C PHE A 21 -18.70 -14.72 -9.89
N SER A 22 -19.12 -14.01 -8.85
CA SER A 22 -18.28 -12.98 -8.21
C SER A 22 -16.99 -13.58 -7.63
N TYR A 23 -17.08 -14.71 -6.93
CA TYR A 23 -15.87 -15.37 -6.41
C TYR A 23 -14.98 -15.93 -7.52
N ALA A 24 -15.56 -16.47 -8.58
CA ALA A 24 -14.79 -16.95 -9.73
C ALA A 24 -14.00 -15.81 -10.39
N ILE A 25 -14.63 -14.66 -10.61
CA ILE A 25 -13.93 -13.46 -11.13
C ILE A 25 -12.82 -13.02 -10.18
N LEU A 26 -13.09 -12.94 -8.88
CA LEU A 26 -12.09 -12.55 -7.90
C LEU A 26 -10.89 -13.51 -7.89
N VAL A 27 -11.12 -14.81 -7.97
CA VAL A 27 -10.05 -15.81 -8.05
C VAL A 27 -9.23 -15.64 -9.32
N ILE A 28 -9.88 -15.46 -10.47
CA ILE A 28 -9.18 -15.24 -11.75
C ILE A 28 -8.30 -13.97 -11.67
N ILE A 29 -8.87 -12.88 -11.19
CA ILE A 29 -8.11 -11.61 -11.01
C ILE A 29 -6.94 -11.84 -10.05
N SER A 30 -7.17 -12.53 -8.93
CA SER A 30 -6.10 -12.82 -7.96
C SER A 30 -4.97 -13.65 -8.57
N ILE A 31 -5.29 -14.66 -9.38
CA ILE A 31 -4.30 -15.46 -10.09
C ILE A 31 -3.49 -14.58 -11.05
N ILE A 32 -4.15 -13.75 -11.85
CA ILE A 32 -3.48 -12.83 -12.78
C ILE A 32 -2.52 -11.90 -12.02
N TRP A 33 -2.94 -11.36 -10.88
CA TRP A 33 -2.10 -10.49 -10.03
C TRP A 33 -0.92 -11.24 -9.40
N MET A 34 -1.05 -12.54 -9.15
CA MET A 34 0.03 -13.36 -8.60
C MET A 34 1.10 -13.76 -9.63
N ILE A 35 0.76 -13.78 -10.94
CA ILE A 35 1.69 -14.19 -12.01
C ILE A 35 3.05 -13.48 -11.92
N PRO A 36 3.14 -12.13 -11.87
CA PRO A 36 4.45 -11.47 -11.83
C PRO A 36 5.26 -11.82 -10.59
N PHE A 37 4.62 -12.04 -9.43
CA PHE A 37 5.31 -12.43 -8.20
C PHE A 37 5.85 -13.86 -8.30
N ILE A 38 5.07 -14.78 -8.84
CA ILE A 38 5.50 -16.18 -9.08
C ILE A 38 6.66 -16.20 -10.09
N TYR A 39 6.58 -15.38 -11.15
CA TYR A 39 7.66 -15.24 -12.12
C TYR A 39 8.95 -14.75 -11.45
N LEU A 40 8.90 -13.65 -10.69
CA LEU A 40 10.06 -13.11 -9.98
C LEU A 40 10.66 -14.13 -9.01
N LEU A 41 9.80 -14.83 -8.25
CA LEU A 41 10.23 -15.87 -7.33
C LEU A 41 10.89 -17.04 -8.06
N ALA A 42 10.31 -17.50 -9.18
CA ALA A 42 10.90 -18.57 -9.98
C ALA A 42 12.27 -18.15 -10.55
N GLN A 43 12.35 -16.93 -11.14
CA GLN A 43 13.58 -16.40 -11.71
C GLN A 43 14.67 -16.13 -10.66
N SER A 44 14.32 -15.86 -9.41
CA SER A 44 15.31 -15.66 -8.34
C SER A 44 16.16 -16.90 -8.08
N PHE A 45 15.64 -18.08 -8.40
CA PHE A 45 16.37 -19.36 -8.32
C PHE A 45 17.02 -19.76 -9.64
N GLY A 46 16.92 -18.96 -10.68
CA GLY A 46 17.48 -19.27 -12.00
C GLY A 46 18.98 -19.01 -12.09
N LYS A 47 19.71 -19.91 -12.76
CA LYS A 47 21.10 -19.70 -13.08
C LYS A 47 21.22 -18.81 -14.32
N GLY A 48 21.78 -17.62 -14.14
CA GLY A 48 21.85 -16.60 -15.17
C GLY A 48 20.51 -15.91 -15.45
N TYR A 49 20.57 -14.83 -16.23
CA TYR A 49 19.38 -14.05 -16.58
C TYR A 49 18.77 -14.58 -17.87
N ASN A 50 17.74 -15.41 -17.75
CA ASN A 50 17.08 -16.02 -18.90
C ASN A 50 15.62 -15.56 -19.02
N GLN A 51 15.38 -14.47 -19.71
CA GLN A 51 14.04 -13.91 -19.97
C GLN A 51 13.15 -14.75 -20.90
N LYS A 52 13.71 -15.81 -21.51
CA LYS A 52 13.05 -16.56 -22.57
C LYS A 52 11.97 -17.50 -22.05
N TYR A 53 12.07 -17.93 -20.79
CA TYR A 53 11.18 -18.90 -20.18
C TYR A 53 10.60 -18.36 -18.86
N PHE A 54 9.36 -18.74 -18.56
CA PHE A 54 8.70 -18.38 -17.31
C PHE A 54 9.36 -19.05 -16.11
N PHE A 55 9.77 -20.29 -16.25
CA PHE A 55 10.53 -21.02 -15.22
C PHE A 55 11.97 -21.18 -15.68
N PRO A 56 12.95 -21.10 -14.75
CA PRO A 56 14.35 -21.32 -15.05
C PRO A 56 14.61 -22.71 -15.62
N ILE A 57 15.55 -22.85 -16.54
CA ILE A 57 16.01 -24.15 -17.05
C ILE A 57 16.89 -24.84 -16.00
N GLU A 58 17.77 -24.08 -15.34
CA GLU A 58 18.64 -24.55 -14.29
C GLU A 58 18.35 -23.77 -13.01
N TYR A 59 18.20 -24.49 -11.88
CA TYR A 59 17.94 -23.90 -10.58
C TYR A 59 19.22 -23.81 -9.77
N THR A 60 19.43 -22.68 -9.08
CA THR A 60 20.58 -22.42 -8.21
C THR A 60 20.23 -21.49 -7.06
N PHE A 61 21.00 -21.53 -5.99
CA PHE A 61 20.97 -20.58 -4.89
C PHE A 61 22.06 -19.49 -5.03
N ASP A 62 22.87 -19.51 -6.08
CA ASP A 62 24.01 -18.62 -6.26
C ASP A 62 23.60 -17.13 -6.24
N ASN A 63 22.40 -16.80 -6.71
CA ASN A 63 21.90 -15.43 -6.69
C ASN A 63 21.77 -14.90 -5.25
N TYR A 64 21.29 -15.75 -4.33
CA TYR A 64 21.18 -15.42 -2.91
C TYR A 64 22.54 -15.38 -2.24
N ILE A 65 23.40 -16.38 -2.53
CA ILE A 65 24.77 -16.43 -1.99
C ILE A 65 25.54 -15.17 -2.40
N ARG A 66 25.45 -14.78 -3.67
CA ARG A 66 26.09 -13.54 -4.15
C ARG A 66 25.50 -12.30 -3.49
N LEU A 67 24.16 -12.20 -3.38
CA LEU A 67 23.52 -11.07 -2.75
C LEU A 67 23.99 -10.81 -1.30
N PHE A 68 24.23 -11.88 -0.56
CA PHE A 68 24.65 -11.79 0.86
C PHE A 68 26.17 -11.66 1.04
N ASN A 69 26.97 -12.11 0.08
CA ASN A 69 28.43 -12.12 0.15
C ASN A 69 29.10 -11.05 -0.73
N ASP A 70 28.31 -10.28 -1.47
CA ASP A 70 28.84 -9.24 -2.36
C ASP A 70 29.48 -8.12 -1.54
N LYS A 71 30.75 -7.82 -1.85
CA LYS A 71 31.52 -6.78 -1.15
C LYS A 71 31.22 -5.38 -1.70
N ASP A 72 30.75 -5.29 -2.93
CA ASP A 72 30.46 -4.01 -3.60
C ASP A 72 29.08 -3.47 -3.22
N TYR A 73 28.17 -4.37 -2.77
CA TYR A 73 26.80 -4.03 -2.41
C TYR A 73 26.49 -4.42 -0.96
N ASN A 74 26.30 -3.42 -0.11
CA ASN A 74 25.92 -3.64 1.30
C ASN A 74 24.40 -3.87 1.41
N PHE A 75 23.91 -5.02 0.91
CA PHE A 75 22.48 -5.36 0.94
C PHE A 75 21.88 -5.32 2.35
N PHE A 76 22.56 -5.89 3.32
CA PHE A 76 22.08 -5.88 4.71
C PHE A 76 21.95 -4.47 5.27
N GLY A 77 22.94 -3.62 5.04
CA GLY A 77 22.88 -2.21 5.47
C GLY A 77 21.69 -1.49 4.88
N TRP A 78 21.43 -1.67 3.59
CA TRP A 78 20.28 -1.06 2.91
C TRP A 78 18.95 -1.62 3.41
N PHE A 79 18.88 -2.95 3.60
CA PHE A 79 17.68 -3.60 4.13
C PHE A 79 17.32 -3.12 5.52
N PHE A 80 18.28 -3.12 6.45
CA PHE A 80 18.04 -2.66 7.82
C PHE A 80 17.76 -1.16 7.91
N THR A 81 18.40 -0.33 7.08
CA THR A 81 18.10 1.09 7.00
C THR A 81 16.65 1.31 6.51
N THR A 82 16.24 0.62 5.47
CA THR A 82 14.86 0.69 4.95
C THR A 82 13.85 0.18 5.98
N LEU A 83 14.16 -0.93 6.65
CA LEU A 83 13.32 -1.49 7.71
C LEU A 83 13.14 -0.51 8.87
N LEU A 84 14.23 0.12 9.33
CA LEU A 84 14.21 1.11 10.40
C LEU A 84 13.35 2.32 10.02
N ILE A 85 13.54 2.87 8.82
CA ILE A 85 12.73 3.98 8.31
C ILE A 85 11.27 3.57 8.26
N ALA A 86 10.96 2.39 7.72
CA ALA A 86 9.58 1.88 7.60
C ALA A 86 8.92 1.71 8.98
N LEU A 87 9.61 1.16 9.96
CA LEU A 87 9.09 0.97 11.31
C LEU A 87 8.79 2.31 12.00
N ILE A 88 9.76 3.24 11.99
CA ILE A 88 9.57 4.55 12.60
C ILE A 88 8.43 5.29 11.91
N THR A 89 8.43 5.30 10.58
CA THR A 89 7.42 6.00 9.79
C THR A 89 6.04 5.41 10.00
N SER A 90 5.89 4.08 10.02
CA SER A 90 4.59 3.44 10.19
C SER A 90 3.95 3.77 11.54
N VAL A 91 4.76 3.78 12.61
CA VAL A 91 4.28 4.15 13.96
C VAL A 91 3.90 5.62 14.01
N THR A 92 4.80 6.51 13.61
CA THR A 92 4.57 7.96 13.68
C THR A 92 3.42 8.39 12.78
N GLN A 93 3.36 7.89 11.55
CA GLN A 93 2.29 8.17 10.61
C GLN A 93 0.93 7.67 11.12
N THR A 94 0.87 6.47 11.69
CA THR A 94 -0.35 5.91 12.26
C THR A 94 -0.85 6.76 13.43
N LEU A 95 0.03 7.12 14.35
CA LEU A 95 -0.34 7.96 15.50
C LEU A 95 -0.88 9.33 15.04
N ILE A 96 -0.17 10.02 14.15
CA ILE A 96 -0.61 11.32 13.62
C ILE A 96 -1.93 11.18 12.86
N THR A 97 -2.08 10.14 12.05
CA THR A 97 -3.33 9.87 11.32
C THR A 97 -4.50 9.65 12.27
N LEU A 98 -4.34 8.82 13.30
CA LEU A 98 -5.39 8.56 14.28
C LEU A 98 -5.75 9.81 15.08
N MET A 99 -4.76 10.53 15.58
CA MET A 99 -4.97 11.79 16.33
C MET A 99 -5.71 12.83 15.50
N THR A 100 -5.27 13.04 14.26
CA THR A 100 -5.88 14.00 13.33
C THR A 100 -7.30 13.57 12.96
N SER A 101 -7.51 12.29 12.67
CA SER A 101 -8.82 11.75 12.30
C SER A 101 -9.79 11.81 13.45
N TYR A 102 -9.34 11.52 14.68
CA TYR A 102 -10.13 11.68 15.90
C TYR A 102 -10.55 13.13 16.11
N ALA A 103 -9.61 14.07 16.00
CA ALA A 103 -9.89 15.50 16.12
C ALA A 103 -10.90 15.96 15.05
N LEU A 104 -10.71 15.55 13.80
CA LEU A 104 -11.62 15.86 12.69
C LEU A 104 -12.99 15.17 12.81
N SER A 105 -13.11 14.05 13.52
CA SER A 105 -14.38 13.39 13.76
C SER A 105 -15.11 14.01 14.95
N ARG A 106 -14.44 14.12 16.09
CA ARG A 106 -15.06 14.37 17.41
C ARG A 106 -15.05 15.83 17.84
N ILE A 107 -14.03 16.59 17.46
CA ILE A 107 -13.92 17.99 17.90
C ILE A 107 -14.69 18.91 16.95
N ARG A 108 -15.43 19.86 17.53
CA ARG A 108 -16.13 20.91 16.78
C ARG A 108 -15.30 22.18 16.77
N PHE A 109 -14.87 22.62 15.58
CA PHE A 109 -14.17 23.88 15.39
C PHE A 109 -14.50 24.48 14.01
N ASN A 110 -14.46 25.82 13.92
CA ASN A 110 -14.95 26.54 12.74
C ASN A 110 -14.19 26.22 11.44
N MET A 111 -12.88 25.91 11.53
CA MET A 111 -12.03 25.62 10.37
C MET A 111 -12.07 24.15 9.92
N LYS A 112 -12.87 23.29 10.54
CA LYS A 112 -12.93 21.84 10.23
C LYS A 112 -13.25 21.58 8.75
N LYS A 113 -14.31 22.20 8.22
CA LYS A 113 -14.74 22.01 6.82
C LYS A 113 -13.72 22.54 5.80
N PRO A 114 -13.20 23.78 5.92
CA PRO A 114 -12.15 24.30 5.05
C PRO A 114 -10.87 23.42 5.07
N LEU A 115 -10.43 23.01 6.25
CA LEU A 115 -9.25 22.17 6.42
C LEU A 115 -9.40 20.82 5.71
N MET A 116 -10.53 20.14 5.90
CA MET A 116 -10.82 18.89 5.21
C MET A 116 -10.86 19.07 3.68
N LYS A 117 -11.42 20.17 3.18
CA LYS A 117 -11.46 20.48 1.76
C LYS A 117 -10.05 20.69 1.19
N MET A 118 -9.21 21.42 1.93
CA MET A 118 -7.82 21.65 1.56
C MET A 118 -7.00 20.34 1.53
N MET A 119 -7.16 19.48 2.54
CA MET A 119 -6.52 18.16 2.58
C MET A 119 -6.94 17.28 1.39
N LEU A 120 -8.23 17.32 1.01
CA LEU A 120 -8.73 16.58 -0.15
C LEU A 120 -8.10 17.09 -1.45
N ILE A 121 -8.07 18.40 -1.65
CA ILE A 121 -7.48 19.01 -2.85
C ILE A 121 -6.00 18.64 -2.96
N ILE A 122 -5.24 18.76 -1.86
CA ILE A 122 -3.81 18.38 -1.82
C ILE A 122 -3.64 16.90 -2.11
N GLY A 123 -4.50 16.05 -1.53
CA GLY A 123 -4.46 14.59 -1.75
C GLY A 123 -4.82 14.15 -3.18
N MET A 124 -5.48 15.00 -3.96
CA MET A 124 -5.78 14.74 -5.38
C MET A 124 -4.62 15.13 -6.31
N PHE A 125 -3.63 15.85 -5.81
CA PHE A 125 -2.46 16.19 -6.62
C PHE A 125 -1.65 14.94 -6.99
N PRO A 126 -1.23 14.80 -8.25
CA PRO A 126 -0.39 13.69 -8.67
C PRO A 126 0.90 13.64 -7.86
N GLY A 127 1.18 12.51 -7.19
CA GLY A 127 2.31 12.36 -6.28
C GLY A 127 3.67 12.68 -6.92
N PHE A 128 3.84 12.45 -8.23
CA PHE A 128 5.08 12.75 -8.94
C PHE A 128 5.40 14.25 -9.00
N LEU A 129 4.40 15.14 -9.02
CA LEU A 129 4.62 16.59 -8.96
C LEU A 129 5.14 17.00 -7.58
N GLY A 130 4.68 16.33 -6.53
CA GLY A 130 5.16 16.54 -5.17
C GLY A 130 6.62 16.15 -4.98
N ILE A 131 7.12 15.13 -5.70
CA ILE A 131 8.50 14.64 -5.56
C ILE A 131 9.50 15.74 -5.90
N ILE A 132 9.30 16.44 -7.01
CA ILE A 132 10.20 17.52 -7.47
C ILE A 132 10.21 18.67 -6.46
N ALA A 133 9.04 19.14 -6.05
CA ALA A 133 8.93 20.22 -5.06
C ALA A 133 9.58 19.83 -3.73
N THR A 134 9.35 18.62 -3.26
CA THR A 134 9.93 18.10 -2.02
C THR A 134 11.45 18.02 -2.11
N TYR A 135 12.01 17.55 -3.23
CA TYR A 135 13.46 17.52 -3.43
C TYR A 135 14.09 18.91 -3.30
N TYR A 136 13.50 19.92 -3.95
CA TYR A 136 14.01 21.30 -3.83
C TYR A 136 13.91 21.86 -2.43
N ILE A 137 12.81 21.62 -1.72
CA ILE A 137 12.62 22.04 -0.33
C ILE A 137 13.68 21.38 0.57
N LEU A 138 13.86 20.06 0.46
CA LEU A 138 14.86 19.34 1.24
C LEU A 138 16.29 19.80 0.92
N LYS A 139 16.57 20.14 -0.32
CA LYS A 139 17.86 20.69 -0.75
C LYS A 139 18.11 22.08 -0.14
N LEU A 140 17.11 22.95 -0.14
CA LEU A 140 17.21 24.29 0.51
C LEU A 140 17.44 24.18 2.02
N LEU A 141 16.91 23.15 2.65
CA LEU A 141 17.09 22.88 4.08
C LEU A 141 18.37 22.09 4.41
N ASN A 142 19.20 21.75 3.40
CA ASN A 142 20.37 20.89 3.53
C ASN A 142 20.05 19.49 4.10
N LEU A 143 18.85 19.00 3.83
CA LEU A 143 18.33 17.72 4.32
C LEU A 143 18.22 16.64 3.23
N SER A 144 18.62 16.91 2.00
CA SER A 144 18.38 16.01 0.84
C SER A 144 19.04 14.65 0.93
N THR A 145 20.06 14.48 1.76
CA THR A 145 20.80 13.23 1.97
C THR A 145 20.53 12.57 3.32
N SER A 146 19.65 13.14 4.13
CA SER A 146 19.38 12.67 5.48
C SER A 146 18.29 11.61 5.53
N ILE A 147 18.51 10.52 6.27
CA ILE A 147 17.48 9.52 6.59
C ILE A 147 16.28 10.15 7.31
N PHE A 148 16.55 11.15 8.15
CA PHE A 148 15.54 11.90 8.90
C PHE A 148 14.54 12.59 7.97
N SER A 149 15.00 13.08 6.82
CA SER A 149 14.13 13.70 5.80
C SER A 149 13.11 12.72 5.23
N LEU A 150 13.50 11.47 5.00
CA LEU A 150 12.59 10.44 4.53
C LEU A 150 11.52 10.12 5.57
N ILE A 151 11.88 10.06 6.85
CA ILE A 151 10.93 9.82 7.94
C ILE A 151 9.90 10.96 7.99
N ILE A 152 10.33 12.22 7.94
CA ILE A 152 9.42 13.38 7.93
C ILE A 152 8.51 13.32 6.71
N LEU A 153 9.08 13.11 5.53
CA LEU A 153 8.35 13.10 4.28
C LEU A 153 7.25 12.03 4.25
N TYR A 154 7.61 10.80 4.60
CA TYR A 154 6.64 9.70 4.62
C TYR A 154 5.61 9.88 5.73
N THR A 155 5.99 10.39 6.89
CA THR A 155 5.05 10.69 7.98
C THR A 155 4.04 11.76 7.56
N ALA A 156 4.46 12.78 6.81
CA ALA A 156 3.59 13.85 6.33
C ALA A 156 2.66 13.40 5.18
N GLY A 157 3.04 12.37 4.44
CA GLY A 157 2.33 11.91 3.22
C GLY A 157 1.00 11.18 3.45
N ALA A 158 0.44 11.16 4.65
CA ALA A 158 -0.73 10.36 5.03
C ALA A 158 -2.10 10.91 4.57
N GLY A 159 -2.15 11.86 3.63
CA GLY A 159 -3.35 12.63 3.28
C GLY A 159 -4.67 11.86 3.19
N MET A 160 -4.74 10.75 2.42
CA MET A 160 -5.95 9.95 2.28
C MET A 160 -6.25 9.08 3.53
N GLY A 161 -5.24 8.71 4.30
CA GLY A 161 -5.41 7.94 5.53
C GLY A 161 -6.29 8.65 6.56
N TYR A 162 -6.22 9.99 6.63
CA TYR A 162 -7.08 10.78 7.53
C TYR A 162 -8.56 10.62 7.22
N TYR A 163 -8.94 10.56 5.95
CA TYR A 163 -10.34 10.40 5.53
C TYR A 163 -10.88 9.02 5.87
N ILE A 164 -10.10 7.98 5.59
CA ILE A 164 -10.49 6.59 5.87
C ILE A 164 -10.68 6.40 7.37
N SER A 165 -9.69 6.80 8.17
CA SER A 165 -9.73 6.68 9.63
C SER A 165 -10.83 7.56 10.25
N LYS A 166 -11.06 8.76 9.71
CA LYS A 166 -12.18 9.62 10.14
C LYS A 166 -13.53 8.95 9.87
N GLY A 167 -13.70 8.34 8.69
CA GLY A 167 -14.92 7.60 8.35
C GLY A 167 -15.20 6.49 9.37
N PHE A 168 -14.17 5.78 9.82
CA PHE A 168 -14.30 4.79 10.89
C PHE A 168 -14.74 5.44 12.22
N PHE A 169 -14.09 6.52 12.65
CA PHE A 169 -14.49 7.22 13.88
C PHE A 169 -15.91 7.79 13.83
N ASP A 170 -16.39 8.20 12.66
CA ASP A 170 -17.76 8.70 12.50
C ASP A 170 -18.82 7.58 12.70
N THR A 171 -18.47 6.30 12.49
CA THR A 171 -19.38 5.16 12.66
C THR A 171 -19.47 4.65 14.08
N VAL A 172 -18.46 4.92 14.91
CA VAL A 172 -18.44 4.51 16.32
C VAL A 172 -19.38 5.42 17.12
N SER A 173 -20.46 4.86 17.67
CA SER A 173 -21.36 5.57 18.58
C SER A 173 -20.66 5.86 19.91
N TYR A 174 -21.09 6.95 20.58
CA TYR A 174 -20.69 7.24 21.97
C TYR A 174 -21.35 6.26 22.93
#